data_3dabeaea8a588bf53ab7bf6865801ef7
#
_entry.id   3dabeaea8a588bf53ab7bf6865801ef7
#
_cell.length_a   1.000
_cell.length_b   1.000
_cell.length_c   1.000
_cell.angle_alpha   90.00
_cell.angle_beta   90.00
_cell.angle_gamma   90.00
#
_symmetry.space_group_name_H-M   'P 1'
#
loop_
_entity.id
_entity.type
_entity.pdbx_description
1 polymer ?
#
loop_
_entity_poly.entity_id
_entity_poly.type
_entity_poly.pdbx_seq_one_letter_code
_entity_poly.pdbx_strand_id
1 'polypeptide(L)'
;MLKRIAIGLIGLCVLGLLGFLTLAWRSSIAPVDPPAASGFPRELVAKGEALAGAGYCATCHTAKGGATYAGGYGMPTPFGIIYSTNITPDPETGIGRWSEAAFARAMHEGVARDGSHLFPAFPFDHFTKVTDEDVKALYAYFMTRPPIRAPAQTNTLPFPLNIRLLQAGWKLLFVTNRRYQPDTTKSAEWNRGAYLAEGLSHCGACHTSRNLLGAEESSHAYAGAVVDGWIAPALTDANPAPVPWSQADLFSYLRSGSSALHGTAAGPMSAVVHDGLAKLPDADIQAIATYFADINRSATRAAGSQESIISKAMSTSDLGIRQEPDPDARLYVAACGSCHYNSGTPLEVRPELALNTALTLPEPTNFIRVVLDGIGIRDGMPGVMMPGFGRALSDPDIARLAAYLRRTRTELPAWTNIESKVAAIRRERAASQ
;
A
#
# COMPACT_ATOMS: atom_id res chain seq x y z
N MET A 1 33.37 33.78 -31.68
CA MET A 1 31.99 33.34 -31.59
C MET A 1 31.78 32.29 -30.50
N LEU A 2 32.51 31.18 -30.51
CA LEU A 2 32.38 30.08 -29.51
C LEU A 2 32.54 30.56 -28.05
N LYS A 3 33.58 31.41 -27.76
CA LYS A 3 33.84 31.94 -26.43
C LYS A 3 32.68 32.78 -25.86
N ARG A 4 32.00 33.58 -26.69
CA ARG A 4 30.82 34.35 -26.30
C ARG A 4 29.58 33.46 -26.04
N ILE A 5 29.43 32.40 -26.84
CA ILE A 5 28.37 31.41 -26.64
C ILE A 5 28.59 30.64 -25.34
N ALA A 6 29.85 30.20 -25.05
CA ALA A 6 30.18 29.52 -23.82
C ALA A 6 29.96 30.40 -22.57
N ILE A 7 30.33 31.69 -22.62
CA ILE A 7 30.07 32.63 -21.52
C ILE A 7 28.54 32.83 -21.32
N GLY A 8 27.79 32.96 -22.39
CA GLY A 8 26.33 33.04 -22.32
C GLY A 8 25.67 31.81 -21.68
N LEU A 9 26.12 30.60 -22.07
CA LEU A 9 25.63 29.34 -21.48
C LEU A 9 26.00 29.24 -19.99
N ILE A 10 27.22 29.58 -19.62
CA ILE A 10 27.64 29.60 -18.21
C ILE A 10 26.78 30.58 -17.42
N GLY A 11 26.56 31.81 -17.95
CA GLY A 11 25.69 32.80 -17.32
C GLY A 11 24.26 32.27 -17.11
N LEU A 12 23.69 31.60 -18.11
CA LEU A 12 22.36 31.00 -18.01
C LEU A 12 22.31 29.87 -16.97
N CYS A 13 23.34 29.02 -16.93
CA CYS A 13 23.44 27.95 -15.92
C CYS A 13 23.54 28.52 -14.50
N VAL A 14 24.34 29.59 -14.31
CA VAL A 14 24.47 30.27 -13.01
C VAL A 14 23.16 30.89 -12.58
N LEU A 15 22.46 31.59 -13.48
CA LEU A 15 21.15 32.16 -13.19
C LEU A 15 20.12 31.09 -12.87
N GLY A 16 20.11 29.99 -13.63
CA GLY A 16 19.24 28.84 -13.38
C GLY A 16 19.51 28.20 -12.01
N LEU A 17 20.80 28.02 -11.66
CA LEU A 17 21.17 27.50 -10.35
C LEU A 17 20.77 28.44 -9.20
N LEU A 18 21.01 29.73 -9.32
CA LEU A 18 20.58 30.72 -8.32
C LEU A 18 19.05 30.73 -8.17
N GLY A 19 18.33 30.71 -9.28
CA GLY A 19 16.88 30.59 -9.28
C GLY A 19 16.41 29.30 -8.59
N PHE A 20 17.01 28.16 -8.90
CA PHE A 20 16.72 26.90 -8.24
C PHE A 20 16.99 26.97 -6.73
N LEU A 21 18.16 27.48 -6.32
CA LEU A 21 18.52 27.57 -4.91
C LEU A 21 17.54 28.45 -4.12
N THR A 22 17.08 29.58 -4.70
CA THR A 22 16.08 30.44 -4.06
C THR A 22 14.73 29.76 -3.93
N LEU A 23 14.29 29.01 -4.94
CA LEU A 23 13.03 28.25 -4.92
C LEU A 23 13.10 27.04 -3.99
N ALA A 24 14.26 26.40 -3.90
CA ALA A 24 14.47 25.22 -3.06
C ALA A 24 14.69 25.57 -1.59
N TRP A 25 15.18 26.76 -1.29
CA TRP A 25 15.44 27.17 0.08
C TRP A 25 14.16 27.27 0.92
N ARG A 26 14.16 26.62 2.09
CA ARG A 26 13.08 26.71 3.09
C ARG A 26 13.69 27.08 4.44
N SER A 27 13.19 28.12 5.06
CA SER A 27 13.63 28.53 6.40
C SER A 27 13.26 27.49 7.45
N SER A 28 14.10 27.34 8.46
CA SER A 28 13.76 26.54 9.64
C SER A 28 12.63 27.21 10.42
N ILE A 29 11.76 26.40 11.02
CA ILE A 29 10.78 26.83 12.04
C ILE A 29 11.42 26.66 13.39
N ALA A 30 11.32 27.68 14.26
CA ALA A 30 11.90 27.62 15.59
C ALA A 30 11.34 26.42 16.39
N PRO A 31 12.17 25.73 17.16
CA PRO A 31 11.69 24.67 18.04
C PRO A 31 10.79 25.25 19.13
N VAL A 32 9.79 24.46 19.54
CA VAL A 32 8.95 24.76 20.71
C VAL A 32 9.28 23.81 21.86
N ASP A 33 8.89 24.17 23.07
CA ASP A 33 8.88 23.20 24.16
C ASP A 33 7.83 22.14 23.90
N PRO A 34 8.07 20.86 24.24
CA PRO A 34 7.11 19.79 24.04
C PRO A 34 5.77 20.13 24.71
N PRO A 35 4.67 20.13 23.97
CA PRO A 35 3.36 20.44 24.55
C PRO A 35 2.98 19.36 25.56
N ALA A 36 2.33 19.76 26.65
CA ALA A 36 1.80 18.82 27.63
C ALA A 36 0.67 17.98 26.99
N ALA A 37 0.74 16.65 27.14
CA ALA A 37 -0.28 15.74 26.59
C ALA A 37 -1.71 16.08 27.07
N SER A 38 -1.85 16.59 28.31
CA SER A 38 -3.12 17.04 28.88
C SER A 38 -3.69 18.31 28.23
N GLY A 39 -2.91 19.01 27.40
CA GLY A 39 -3.36 20.21 26.68
C GLY A 39 -4.23 19.92 25.47
N PHE A 40 -4.35 18.65 25.04
CA PHE A 40 -5.13 18.28 23.87
C PHE A 40 -6.51 17.72 24.26
N PRO A 41 -7.61 18.19 23.63
CA PRO A 41 -8.94 17.60 23.83
C PRO A 41 -8.96 16.10 23.47
N ARG A 42 -9.60 15.29 24.30
CA ARG A 42 -9.68 13.82 24.10
C ARG A 42 -10.28 13.44 22.75
N GLU A 43 -11.33 14.15 22.31
CA GLU A 43 -11.98 13.92 21.02
C GLU A 43 -11.02 14.18 19.84
N LEU A 44 -10.20 15.24 19.95
CA LEU A 44 -9.21 15.55 18.93
C LEU A 44 -8.13 14.44 18.84
N VAL A 45 -7.68 13.93 20.00
CA VAL A 45 -6.72 12.84 20.09
C VAL A 45 -7.31 11.55 19.51
N ALA A 46 -8.57 11.21 19.84
CA ALA A 46 -9.24 10.03 19.30
C ALA A 46 -9.44 10.11 17.78
N LYS A 47 -9.80 11.30 17.27
CA LYS A 47 -9.84 11.56 15.81
C LYS A 47 -8.46 11.34 15.19
N GLY A 48 -7.41 11.88 15.81
CA GLY A 48 -6.03 11.70 15.32
C GLY A 48 -5.57 10.24 15.33
N GLU A 49 -6.01 9.45 16.31
CA GLU A 49 -5.73 8.02 16.37
C GLU A 49 -6.35 7.26 15.19
N ALA A 50 -7.62 7.50 14.89
CA ALA A 50 -8.29 6.90 13.74
C ALA A 50 -7.60 7.31 12.43
N LEU A 51 -7.25 8.59 12.28
CA LEU A 51 -6.54 9.10 11.10
C LEU A 51 -5.12 8.52 10.98
N ALA A 52 -4.38 8.37 12.08
CA ALA A 52 -3.07 7.71 12.08
C ALA A 52 -3.17 6.23 11.69
N GLY A 53 -4.29 5.59 12.03
CA GLY A 53 -4.67 4.28 11.50
C GLY A 53 -4.90 4.33 10.01
N ALA A 54 -5.76 5.23 9.52
CA ALA A 54 -6.06 5.39 8.09
C ALA A 54 -4.79 5.57 7.23
N GLY A 55 -3.83 6.34 7.74
CA GLY A 55 -2.53 6.54 7.09
C GLY A 55 -1.51 5.44 7.40
N TYR A 56 -1.90 4.37 8.10
CA TYR A 56 -1.04 3.28 8.60
C TYR A 56 0.37 3.73 9.00
N CYS A 57 0.44 4.88 9.69
CA CYS A 57 1.69 5.52 10.09
C CYS A 57 2.62 4.58 10.89
N ALA A 58 2.04 3.71 11.74
CA ALA A 58 2.79 2.74 12.53
C ALA A 58 3.55 1.74 11.67
N THR A 59 3.01 1.33 10.51
CA THR A 59 3.63 0.34 9.62
C THR A 59 5.00 0.81 9.12
N CYS A 60 5.09 2.08 8.71
CA CYS A 60 6.35 2.66 8.25
C CYS A 60 7.21 3.19 9.41
N HIS A 61 6.60 3.73 10.48
CA HIS A 61 7.35 4.35 11.57
C HIS A 61 7.63 3.41 12.76
N THR A 62 7.65 2.09 12.51
CA THR A 62 8.00 1.08 13.52
C THR A 62 8.93 0.05 12.89
N ALA A 63 10.17 -0.05 13.37
CA ALA A 63 11.08 -1.11 12.95
C ALA A 63 10.57 -2.48 13.40
N LYS A 64 10.97 -3.56 12.71
CA LYS A 64 10.62 -4.95 13.10
C LYS A 64 11.08 -5.20 14.55
N GLY A 65 10.13 -5.49 15.44
CA GLY A 65 10.41 -5.66 16.87
C GLY A 65 10.74 -4.37 17.63
N GLY A 66 10.65 -3.23 16.98
CA GLY A 66 10.88 -1.91 17.59
C GLY A 66 9.65 -1.34 18.30
N ALA A 67 9.85 -0.23 18.99
CA ALA A 67 8.77 0.49 19.64
C ALA A 67 7.93 1.26 18.62
N THR A 68 6.61 1.27 18.81
CA THR A 68 5.67 1.93 17.89
C THR A 68 6.00 3.40 17.71
N TYR A 69 6.03 3.85 16.46
CA TYR A 69 6.36 5.21 16.02
C TYR A 69 7.80 5.68 16.29
N ALA A 70 8.68 4.81 16.80
CA ALA A 70 10.07 5.16 17.04
C ALA A 70 10.95 5.21 15.78
N GLY A 71 10.39 4.90 14.61
CA GLY A 71 11.10 4.87 13.32
C GLY A 71 11.98 3.65 13.15
N GLY A 72 12.95 3.76 12.24
CA GLY A 72 13.94 2.71 11.98
C GLY A 72 13.51 1.62 11.00
N TYR A 73 12.29 1.70 10.43
CA TYR A 73 11.89 0.83 9.33
C TYR A 73 12.66 1.22 8.07
N GLY A 74 13.38 0.27 7.49
CA GLY A 74 14.11 0.45 6.23
C GLY A 74 13.23 0.10 5.05
N MET A 75 12.80 1.11 4.31
CA MET A 75 12.01 0.95 3.08
C MET A 75 12.97 0.75 1.90
N PRO A 76 12.99 -0.42 1.25
CA PRO A 76 13.79 -0.63 0.05
C PRO A 76 13.17 0.13 -1.13
N THR A 77 14.01 0.81 -1.89
CA THR A 77 13.63 1.47 -3.13
C THR A 77 14.60 1.09 -4.24
N PRO A 78 14.27 1.31 -5.53
CA PRO A 78 15.24 1.13 -6.62
C PRO A 78 16.50 1.99 -6.48
N PHE A 79 16.47 3.00 -5.60
CA PHE A 79 17.56 3.96 -5.39
C PHE A 79 18.39 3.68 -4.13
N GLY A 80 18.00 2.74 -3.29
CA GLY A 80 18.60 2.44 -2.01
C GLY A 80 17.57 2.36 -0.89
N ILE A 81 18.00 2.19 0.35
CA ILE A 81 17.12 2.08 1.52
C ILE A 81 16.90 3.46 2.14
N ILE A 82 15.63 3.80 2.37
CA ILE A 82 15.23 5.00 3.11
C ILE A 82 14.69 4.55 4.46
N TYR A 83 15.30 5.05 5.54
CA TYR A 83 14.85 4.74 6.90
C TYR A 83 13.85 5.75 7.40
N SER A 84 12.75 5.25 7.99
CA SER A 84 11.75 6.09 8.64
C SER A 84 12.30 6.75 9.90
N THR A 85 11.82 7.95 10.18
CA THR A 85 12.24 8.73 11.35
C THR A 85 11.33 8.44 12.55
N ASN A 86 11.83 8.73 13.75
CA ASN A 86 11.05 8.75 14.98
C ASN A 86 10.00 9.87 14.93
N ILE A 87 8.72 9.52 15.07
CA ILE A 87 7.59 10.47 15.13
C ILE A 87 6.92 10.47 16.51
N THR A 88 7.57 9.90 17.54
CA THR A 88 7.15 10.10 18.93
C THR A 88 7.50 11.52 19.40
N PRO A 89 6.88 12.02 20.50
CA PRO A 89 7.17 13.35 21.01
C PRO A 89 8.47 13.42 21.82
N ASP A 90 9.47 12.62 21.47
CA ASP A 90 10.81 12.74 22.02
C ASP A 90 11.46 14.05 21.55
N PRO A 91 11.98 14.89 22.47
CA PRO A 91 12.49 16.21 22.10
C PRO A 91 13.83 16.20 21.37
N GLU A 92 14.62 15.10 21.46
CA GLU A 92 15.93 14.99 20.86
C GLU A 92 15.94 14.25 19.55
N THR A 93 15.22 13.13 19.46
CA THR A 93 15.27 12.22 18.31
C THR A 93 13.96 12.13 17.53
N GLY A 94 12.88 12.66 18.10
CA GLY A 94 11.55 12.64 17.52
C GLY A 94 11.01 14.02 17.12
N ILE A 95 9.69 14.17 17.17
CA ILE A 95 9.01 15.42 16.79
C ILE A 95 8.58 16.26 18.00
N GLY A 96 9.04 15.94 19.22
CA GLY A 96 8.58 16.61 20.46
C GLY A 96 8.80 18.13 20.49
N ARG A 97 9.79 18.64 19.73
CA ARG A 97 10.03 20.08 19.60
C ARG A 97 9.46 20.69 18.31
N TRP A 98 8.57 19.98 17.63
CA TRP A 98 7.89 20.51 16.45
C TRP A 98 6.61 21.24 16.87
N SER A 99 6.39 22.43 16.33
CA SER A 99 5.10 23.09 16.41
C SER A 99 4.09 22.42 15.47
N GLU A 100 2.79 22.67 15.68
CA GLU A 100 1.72 22.25 14.76
C GLU A 100 2.01 22.72 13.33
N ALA A 101 2.50 23.96 13.15
CA ALA A 101 2.89 24.50 11.86
C ALA A 101 4.07 23.73 11.21
N ALA A 102 5.05 23.29 12.00
CA ALA A 102 6.16 22.49 11.48
C ALA A 102 5.69 21.09 11.04
N PHE A 103 4.79 20.49 11.80
CA PHE A 103 4.18 19.21 11.45
C PHE A 103 3.31 19.33 10.20
N ALA A 104 2.45 20.35 10.11
CA ALA A 104 1.63 20.63 8.94
C ALA A 104 2.48 20.84 7.68
N ARG A 105 3.58 21.60 7.78
CA ARG A 105 4.52 21.79 6.66
C ARG A 105 5.15 20.47 6.20
N ALA A 106 5.48 19.58 7.13
CA ALA A 106 6.01 18.26 6.76
C ALA A 106 4.96 17.43 6.01
N MET A 107 3.72 17.39 6.51
CA MET A 107 2.62 16.66 5.89
C MET A 107 2.26 17.22 4.50
N HIS A 108 2.12 18.52 4.38
CA HIS A 108 1.60 19.14 3.17
C HIS A 108 2.66 19.45 2.11
N GLU A 109 3.87 19.79 2.53
CA GLU A 109 4.92 20.25 1.62
C GLU A 109 6.13 19.30 1.58
N GLY A 110 6.16 18.28 2.44
CA GLY A 110 7.32 17.42 2.58
C GLY A 110 8.57 18.18 2.99
N VAL A 111 8.45 19.17 3.91
CA VAL A 111 9.55 19.98 4.42
C VAL A 111 9.63 19.84 5.94
N ALA A 112 10.73 19.34 6.44
CA ALA A 112 10.98 19.16 7.86
C ALA A 112 11.09 20.50 8.60
N ARG A 113 11.04 20.45 9.95
CA ARG A 113 11.15 21.65 10.79
C ARG A 113 12.44 22.48 10.55
N ASP A 114 13.54 21.81 10.22
CA ASP A 114 14.83 22.45 9.94
C ASP A 114 14.92 23.07 8.52
N GLY A 115 13.87 22.92 7.70
CA GLY A 115 13.82 23.39 6.33
C GLY A 115 14.31 22.36 5.30
N SER A 116 14.80 21.20 5.72
CA SER A 116 15.24 20.15 4.81
C SER A 116 14.05 19.49 4.10
N HIS A 117 14.22 19.18 2.81
CA HIS A 117 13.21 18.45 2.05
C HIS A 117 13.17 16.98 2.45
N LEU A 118 11.97 16.42 2.57
CA LEU A 118 11.77 15.00 2.79
C LEU A 118 11.85 14.23 1.47
N PHE A 119 12.26 12.96 1.55
CA PHE A 119 12.22 12.06 0.40
C PHE A 119 10.77 11.60 0.13
N PRO A 120 10.40 11.33 -1.14
CA PRO A 120 9.04 10.93 -1.52
C PRO A 120 8.64 9.51 -1.09
N ALA A 121 9.48 8.82 -0.29
CA ALA A 121 9.07 7.67 0.50
C ALA A 121 8.08 8.07 1.62
N PHE A 122 8.10 9.32 2.06
CA PHE A 122 7.04 9.94 2.84
C PHE A 122 6.04 10.54 1.85
N PRO A 123 4.78 10.04 1.77
CA PRO A 123 3.86 10.35 0.68
C PRO A 123 3.19 11.73 0.82
N PHE A 124 4.00 12.79 0.90
CA PHE A 124 3.53 14.17 1.01
C PHE A 124 2.75 14.63 -0.23
N ASP A 125 2.92 14.00 -1.38
CA ASP A 125 2.14 14.19 -2.60
C ASP A 125 0.68 13.77 -2.43
N HIS A 126 0.41 12.82 -1.53
CA HIS A 126 -0.93 12.46 -1.07
C HIS A 126 -1.35 13.30 0.14
N PHE A 127 -0.49 13.42 1.15
CA PHE A 127 -0.82 14.10 2.41
C PHE A 127 -1.10 15.59 2.23
N THR A 128 -0.63 16.20 1.14
CA THR A 128 -1.01 17.56 0.77
C THR A 128 -2.53 17.74 0.62
N LYS A 129 -3.27 16.66 0.33
CA LYS A 129 -4.74 16.67 0.20
C LYS A 129 -5.48 16.66 1.55
N VAL A 130 -4.79 16.31 2.64
CA VAL A 130 -5.37 16.22 3.99
C VAL A 130 -5.73 17.61 4.51
N THR A 131 -6.90 17.76 5.13
CA THR A 131 -7.34 19.05 5.69
C THR A 131 -6.47 19.50 6.84
N ASP A 132 -6.44 20.81 7.11
CA ASP A 132 -5.65 21.36 8.21
C ASP A 132 -6.18 20.87 9.57
N GLU A 133 -7.51 20.66 9.70
CA GLU A 133 -8.16 20.11 10.89
C GLU A 133 -7.74 18.65 11.16
N ASP A 134 -7.60 17.85 10.11
CA ASP A 134 -7.17 16.45 10.24
C ASP A 134 -5.67 16.36 10.55
N VAL A 135 -4.85 17.25 9.98
CA VAL A 135 -3.43 17.36 10.34
C VAL A 135 -3.26 17.80 11.79
N LYS A 136 -4.08 18.73 12.28
CA LYS A 136 -4.11 19.14 13.69
C LYS A 136 -4.49 17.98 14.61
N ALA A 137 -5.46 17.15 14.22
CA ALA A 137 -5.82 15.95 14.99
C ALA A 137 -4.68 14.93 15.04
N LEU A 138 -4.00 14.67 13.91
CA LEU A 138 -2.80 13.83 13.85
C LEU A 138 -1.69 14.36 14.76
N TYR A 139 -1.41 15.66 14.71
CA TYR A 139 -0.43 16.29 15.60
C TYR A 139 -0.76 16.08 17.07
N ALA A 140 -2.00 16.35 17.48
CA ALA A 140 -2.47 16.11 18.84
C ALA A 140 -2.28 14.65 19.27
N TYR A 141 -2.61 13.70 18.40
CA TYR A 141 -2.40 12.28 18.66
C TYR A 141 -0.93 11.96 18.89
N PHE A 142 -0.02 12.36 17.98
CA PHE A 142 1.40 12.05 18.10
C PHE A 142 2.04 12.71 19.33
N MET A 143 1.63 13.94 19.69
CA MET A 143 2.12 14.63 20.89
C MET A 143 1.66 14.00 22.20
N THR A 144 0.64 13.13 22.17
CA THR A 144 0.17 12.37 23.35
C THR A 144 0.77 10.97 23.46
N ARG A 145 1.63 10.56 22.52
CA ARG A 145 2.30 9.24 22.59
C ARG A 145 3.43 9.27 23.61
N PRO A 146 3.83 8.11 24.16
CA PRO A 146 5.03 8.04 25.00
C PRO A 146 6.27 8.51 24.18
N PRO A 147 7.10 9.41 24.72
CA PRO A 147 8.34 9.78 24.07
C PRO A 147 9.33 8.62 24.12
N ILE A 148 9.93 8.31 22.98
CA ILE A 148 10.89 7.21 22.83
C ILE A 148 12.14 7.77 22.19
N ARG A 149 13.29 7.62 22.86
CA ARG A 149 14.55 8.04 22.30
C ARG A 149 15.05 6.99 21.28
N ALA A 150 15.02 7.34 20.00
CA ALA A 150 15.45 6.50 18.90
C ALA A 150 16.15 7.35 17.81
N PRO A 151 17.49 7.34 17.74
CA PRO A 151 18.23 8.10 16.74
C PRO A 151 17.90 7.62 15.32
N ALA A 152 17.82 8.57 14.39
CA ALA A 152 17.58 8.27 12.98
C ALA A 152 18.73 7.47 12.36
N GLN A 153 18.39 6.48 11.54
CA GLN A 153 19.36 5.75 10.73
C GLN A 153 19.69 6.52 9.44
N THR A 154 20.90 6.33 8.92
CA THR A 154 21.36 6.96 7.69
C THR A 154 20.83 6.21 6.48
N ASN A 155 20.18 6.92 5.55
CA ASN A 155 19.73 6.35 4.28
C ASN A 155 20.94 5.90 3.42
N THR A 156 20.74 4.82 2.63
CA THR A 156 21.81 4.27 1.77
C THR A 156 21.74 4.79 0.33
N LEU A 157 21.10 5.94 0.12
CA LEU A 157 20.99 6.55 -1.20
C LEU A 157 22.37 6.99 -1.73
N PRO A 158 22.74 6.63 -2.99
CA PRO A 158 23.99 7.05 -3.57
C PRO A 158 23.98 8.54 -3.93
N PHE A 159 25.16 9.16 -4.04
CA PHE A 159 25.30 10.49 -4.60
C PHE A 159 24.86 10.47 -6.10
N PRO A 160 24.09 11.47 -6.58
CA PRO A 160 23.65 12.69 -5.88
C PRO A 160 22.27 12.56 -5.20
N LEU A 161 21.64 11.39 -5.20
CA LEU A 161 20.27 11.17 -4.70
C LEU A 161 20.14 11.38 -3.19
N ASN A 162 21.24 11.33 -2.45
CA ASN A 162 21.31 11.64 -1.01
C ASN A 162 21.21 13.15 -0.69
N ILE A 163 21.28 14.02 -1.70
CA ILE A 163 21.17 15.48 -1.51
C ILE A 163 19.70 15.87 -1.39
N ARG A 164 19.25 16.16 -0.16
CA ARG A 164 17.84 16.50 0.12
C ARG A 164 17.34 17.72 -0.67
N LEU A 165 18.20 18.69 -0.97
CA LEU A 165 17.82 19.88 -1.74
C LEU A 165 17.30 19.54 -3.15
N LEU A 166 17.79 18.46 -3.76
CA LEU A 166 17.32 18.00 -5.07
C LEU A 166 15.85 17.56 -5.06
N GLN A 167 15.31 17.21 -3.88
CA GLN A 167 13.88 16.88 -3.74
C GLN A 167 12.97 18.09 -4.02
N ALA A 168 13.50 19.33 -3.92
CA ALA A 168 12.75 20.50 -4.36
C ALA A 168 12.46 20.46 -5.87
N GLY A 169 13.44 20.06 -6.69
CA GLY A 169 13.26 19.86 -8.13
C GLY A 169 12.25 18.75 -8.45
N TRP A 170 12.35 17.63 -7.74
CA TRP A 170 11.40 16.52 -7.87
C TRP A 170 9.96 16.99 -7.56
N LYS A 171 9.78 17.75 -6.48
CA LYS A 171 8.47 18.30 -6.10
C LYS A 171 7.91 19.25 -7.17
N LEU A 172 8.74 20.10 -7.76
CA LEU A 172 8.29 21.01 -8.84
C LEU A 172 7.75 20.25 -10.05
N LEU A 173 8.26 19.06 -10.32
CA LEU A 173 7.85 18.25 -11.46
C LEU A 173 6.62 17.40 -11.17
N PHE A 174 6.44 16.91 -9.93
CA PHE A 174 5.51 15.83 -9.65
C PHE A 174 4.50 16.11 -8.54
N VAL A 175 4.63 17.23 -7.80
CA VAL A 175 3.75 17.51 -6.66
C VAL A 175 2.93 18.76 -6.89
N THR A 176 1.61 18.61 -6.76
CA THR A 176 0.69 19.74 -6.68
C THR A 176 0.25 19.94 -5.25
N ASN A 177 0.75 20.99 -4.59
CA ASN A 177 0.37 21.30 -3.21
C ASN A 177 -1.04 21.87 -3.18
N ARG A 178 -2.04 21.01 -2.95
CA ARG A 178 -3.45 21.39 -2.92
C ARG A 178 -4.25 20.47 -2.01
N ARG A 179 -5.09 21.04 -1.14
CA ARG A 179 -6.06 20.31 -0.34
C ARG A 179 -7.10 19.63 -1.24
N TYR A 180 -7.63 18.51 -0.79
CA TYR A 180 -8.72 17.82 -1.48
C TYR A 180 -9.88 18.77 -1.73
N GLN A 181 -10.44 18.75 -2.92
CA GLN A 181 -11.62 19.51 -3.29
C GLN A 181 -12.75 18.53 -3.62
N PRO A 182 -13.89 18.61 -2.92
CA PRO A 182 -15.02 17.74 -3.18
C PRO A 182 -15.55 17.92 -4.62
N ASP A 183 -15.87 16.80 -5.25
CA ASP A 183 -16.62 16.79 -6.51
C ASP A 183 -18.11 17.03 -6.20
N THR A 184 -18.63 18.16 -6.61
CA THR A 184 -20.02 18.58 -6.37
C THR A 184 -21.05 17.73 -7.11
N THR A 185 -20.64 16.91 -8.07
CA THR A 185 -21.51 15.97 -8.80
C THR A 185 -21.66 14.63 -8.10
N LYS A 186 -20.86 14.37 -7.06
CA LYS A 186 -20.84 13.12 -6.30
C LYS A 186 -21.44 13.32 -4.90
N SER A 187 -21.85 12.21 -4.30
CA SER A 187 -22.38 12.20 -2.92
C SER A 187 -21.33 12.60 -1.88
N ALA A 188 -21.77 13.02 -0.70
CA ALA A 188 -20.88 13.30 0.43
C ALA A 188 -20.08 12.05 0.84
N GLU A 189 -20.70 10.88 0.82
CA GLU A 189 -20.05 9.60 1.11
C GLU A 189 -18.96 9.29 0.10
N TRP A 190 -19.22 9.43 -1.20
CA TRP A 190 -18.23 9.25 -2.24
C TRP A 190 -17.04 10.19 -2.05
N ASN A 191 -17.33 11.48 -1.80
CA ASN A 191 -16.29 12.49 -1.57
C ASN A 191 -15.46 12.19 -0.31
N ARG A 192 -16.07 11.66 0.75
CA ARG A 192 -15.34 11.20 1.93
C ARG A 192 -14.41 10.04 1.60
N GLY A 193 -14.88 9.09 0.80
CA GLY A 193 -14.07 7.95 0.33
C GLY A 193 -12.90 8.40 -0.53
N ALA A 194 -13.13 9.29 -1.50
CA ALA A 194 -12.09 9.87 -2.34
C ALA A 194 -11.04 10.63 -1.51
N TYR A 195 -11.47 11.47 -0.55
CA TYR A 195 -10.61 12.18 0.37
C TYR A 195 -9.68 11.24 1.15
N LEU A 196 -10.21 10.17 1.71
CA LEU A 196 -9.42 9.19 2.46
C LEU A 196 -8.48 8.42 1.54
N ALA A 197 -8.98 7.88 0.43
CA ALA A 197 -8.23 7.03 -0.49
C ALA A 197 -7.09 7.78 -1.22
N GLU A 198 -7.36 9.01 -1.66
CA GLU A 198 -6.38 9.83 -2.37
C GLU A 198 -5.43 10.59 -1.44
N GLY A 199 -5.88 10.90 -0.23
CA GLY A 199 -5.13 11.64 0.78
C GLY A 199 -4.42 10.69 1.75
N LEU A 200 -5.03 10.51 2.93
CA LEU A 200 -4.35 9.91 4.07
C LEU A 200 -4.06 8.42 3.88
N SER A 201 -4.99 7.65 3.31
CA SER A 201 -4.77 6.22 3.03
C SER A 201 -3.92 5.97 1.78
N HIS A 202 -3.61 6.99 1.01
CA HIS A 202 -2.72 7.00 -0.16
C HIS A 202 -2.70 5.68 -0.97
N CYS A 203 -3.89 5.17 -1.31
CA CYS A 203 -4.05 3.89 -2.02
C CYS A 203 -3.28 3.87 -3.36
N GLY A 204 -3.19 5.05 -4.02
CA GLY A 204 -2.40 5.23 -5.24
C GLY A 204 -0.93 4.87 -5.08
N ALA A 205 -0.35 5.09 -3.91
CA ALA A 205 1.07 4.81 -3.66
C ALA A 205 1.48 3.35 -3.95
N CYS A 206 0.54 2.41 -3.78
CA CYS A 206 0.73 0.99 -4.09
C CYS A 206 0.01 0.54 -5.36
N HIS A 207 -1.12 1.17 -5.71
CA HIS A 207 -1.96 0.74 -6.83
C HIS A 207 -1.77 1.57 -8.12
N THR A 208 -0.73 2.42 -8.17
CA THR A 208 -0.36 3.20 -9.37
C THR A 208 1.10 2.94 -9.71
N SER A 209 1.39 2.68 -10.98
CA SER A 209 2.76 2.52 -11.47
C SER A 209 3.60 3.78 -11.25
N ARG A 210 4.93 3.60 -11.17
CA ARG A 210 5.87 4.71 -10.99
C ARG A 210 6.79 4.85 -12.18
N ASN A 211 7.08 6.09 -12.54
CA ASN A 211 8.06 6.41 -13.57
C ASN A 211 9.51 6.18 -13.08
N LEU A 212 10.49 6.37 -13.97
CA LEU A 212 11.92 6.18 -13.67
C LEU A 212 12.47 7.08 -12.54
N LEU A 213 11.77 8.16 -12.20
CA LEU A 213 12.12 9.06 -11.10
C LEU A 213 11.36 8.75 -9.80
N GLY A 214 10.61 7.64 -9.79
CA GLY A 214 9.86 7.16 -8.63
C GLY A 214 8.55 7.89 -8.35
N ALA A 215 8.11 8.79 -9.23
CA ALA A 215 6.81 9.46 -9.11
C ALA A 215 5.69 8.59 -9.68
N GLU A 216 4.49 8.69 -9.11
CA GLU A 216 3.31 8.02 -9.61
C GLU A 216 2.91 8.53 -11.00
N GLU A 217 2.55 7.61 -11.88
CA GLU A 217 2.06 7.93 -13.22
C GLU A 217 0.57 8.25 -13.18
N SER A 218 0.23 9.51 -13.00
CA SER A 218 -1.16 9.98 -12.84
C SER A 218 -2.10 9.57 -13.99
N SER A 219 -1.58 9.38 -15.20
CA SER A 219 -2.34 8.84 -16.35
C SER A 219 -2.74 7.37 -16.18
N HIS A 220 -2.12 6.65 -15.26
CA HIS A 220 -2.38 5.25 -14.93
C HIS A 220 -2.81 5.10 -13.46
N ALA A 221 -3.45 6.13 -12.92
CA ALA A 221 -3.92 6.12 -11.53
C ALA A 221 -4.77 4.88 -11.25
N TYR A 222 -4.42 4.16 -10.20
CA TYR A 222 -5.07 2.92 -9.76
C TYR A 222 -5.07 1.76 -10.77
N ALA A 223 -4.21 1.80 -11.80
CA ALA A 223 -4.13 0.72 -12.80
C ALA A 223 -3.32 -0.52 -12.32
N GLY A 224 -2.87 -0.50 -11.09
CA GLY A 224 -2.05 -1.55 -10.49
C GLY A 224 -0.54 -1.28 -10.59
N ALA A 225 0.23 -1.90 -9.71
CA ALA A 225 1.70 -1.79 -9.69
C ALA A 225 2.36 -2.99 -9.00
N VAL A 226 3.70 -3.02 -9.02
CA VAL A 226 4.48 -3.94 -8.20
C VAL A 226 5.03 -3.19 -6.98
N VAL A 227 4.76 -3.71 -5.78
CA VAL A 227 5.18 -3.13 -4.49
C VAL A 227 5.72 -4.24 -3.61
N ASP A 228 6.94 -4.07 -3.10
CA ASP A 228 7.61 -5.04 -2.22
C ASP A 228 7.59 -6.48 -2.76
N GLY A 229 7.72 -6.60 -4.09
CA GLY A 229 7.66 -7.89 -4.78
C GLY A 229 6.27 -8.52 -4.88
N TRP A 230 5.21 -7.81 -4.50
CA TRP A 230 3.80 -8.20 -4.72
C TRP A 230 3.20 -7.40 -5.85
N ILE A 231 2.21 -7.97 -6.51
CA ILE A 231 1.40 -7.26 -7.50
C ILE A 231 0.17 -6.69 -6.79
N ALA A 232 0.11 -5.37 -6.63
CA ALA A 232 -1.09 -4.67 -6.26
C ALA A 232 -1.98 -4.59 -7.52
N PRO A 233 -3.17 -5.23 -7.54
CA PRO A 233 -4.03 -5.24 -8.73
C PRO A 233 -4.62 -3.85 -9.01
N ALA A 234 -5.13 -3.66 -10.22
CA ALA A 234 -5.90 -2.47 -10.55
C ALA A 234 -7.11 -2.32 -9.62
N LEU A 235 -7.42 -1.10 -9.23
CA LEU A 235 -8.66 -0.74 -8.50
C LEU A 235 -9.73 -0.16 -9.44
N THR A 236 -9.44 -0.09 -10.73
CA THR A 236 -10.31 0.37 -11.81
C THR A 236 -11.08 -0.80 -12.43
N ASP A 237 -11.84 -0.53 -13.48
CA ASP A 237 -12.51 -1.55 -14.30
C ASP A 237 -11.54 -2.53 -15.02
N ALA A 238 -10.24 -2.22 -15.02
CA ALA A 238 -9.17 -3.13 -15.45
C ALA A 238 -8.81 -4.20 -14.42
N ASN A 239 -9.47 -4.24 -13.25
CA ASN A 239 -9.23 -5.27 -12.24
C ASN A 239 -9.49 -6.67 -12.81
N PRO A 240 -8.53 -7.62 -12.69
CA PRO A 240 -8.64 -8.94 -13.30
C PRO A 240 -9.51 -9.94 -12.52
N ALA A 241 -10.16 -9.53 -11.42
CA ALA A 241 -11.04 -10.41 -10.66
C ALA A 241 -12.19 -10.93 -11.54
N PRO A 242 -12.52 -12.24 -11.47
CA PRO A 242 -13.62 -12.82 -12.25
C PRO A 242 -14.96 -12.16 -11.95
N VAL A 243 -15.23 -11.88 -10.69
CA VAL A 243 -16.42 -11.14 -10.23
C VAL A 243 -15.98 -9.69 -9.99
N PRO A 244 -16.74 -8.69 -10.50
CA PRO A 244 -16.46 -7.29 -10.17
C PRO A 244 -16.56 -7.04 -8.66
N TRP A 245 -15.65 -6.26 -8.11
CA TRP A 245 -15.66 -5.87 -6.71
C TRP A 245 -16.88 -4.98 -6.41
N SER A 246 -17.89 -5.51 -5.75
CA SER A 246 -19.02 -4.71 -5.28
C SER A 246 -18.64 -3.82 -4.10
N GLN A 247 -19.47 -2.83 -3.80
CA GLN A 247 -19.31 -2.00 -2.59
C GLN A 247 -19.29 -2.86 -1.32
N ALA A 248 -20.14 -3.90 -1.24
CA ALA A 248 -20.19 -4.81 -0.10
C ALA A 248 -18.91 -5.66 0.03
N ASP A 249 -18.37 -6.17 -1.09
CA ASP A 249 -17.13 -6.92 -1.10
C ASP A 249 -15.93 -6.04 -0.68
N LEU A 250 -15.88 -4.80 -1.19
CA LEU A 250 -14.87 -3.83 -0.81
C LEU A 250 -14.96 -3.49 0.68
N PHE A 251 -16.17 -3.25 1.19
CA PHE A 251 -16.36 -3.00 2.62
C PHE A 251 -15.87 -4.17 3.47
N SER A 252 -16.31 -5.40 3.17
CA SER A 252 -15.89 -6.60 3.89
C SER A 252 -14.36 -6.74 3.86
N TYR A 253 -13.76 -6.67 2.68
CA TYR A 253 -12.32 -6.82 2.50
C TYR A 253 -11.50 -5.74 3.22
N LEU A 254 -11.91 -4.47 3.13
CA LEU A 254 -11.21 -3.36 3.78
C LEU A 254 -11.41 -3.35 5.29
N ARG A 255 -12.50 -3.92 5.79
CA ARG A 255 -12.82 -3.99 7.22
C ARG A 255 -12.19 -5.19 7.92
N SER A 256 -12.24 -6.36 7.29
CA SER A 256 -11.84 -7.63 7.90
C SER A 256 -10.63 -8.30 7.24
N GLY A 257 -10.21 -7.81 6.08
CA GLY A 257 -9.14 -8.44 5.29
C GLY A 257 -9.63 -9.59 4.42
N SER A 258 -10.95 -9.85 4.32
CA SER A 258 -11.48 -11.00 3.60
C SER A 258 -12.76 -10.67 2.83
N SER A 259 -12.97 -11.37 1.72
CA SER A 259 -14.22 -11.39 0.96
C SER A 259 -14.45 -12.80 0.39
N ALA A 260 -15.67 -13.30 0.50
CA ALA A 260 -16.03 -14.63 0.00
C ALA A 260 -15.79 -14.79 -1.51
N LEU A 261 -15.87 -13.70 -2.27
CA LEU A 261 -15.74 -13.72 -3.74
C LEU A 261 -14.33 -13.34 -4.24
N HIS A 262 -13.45 -12.82 -3.37
CA HIS A 262 -12.16 -12.28 -3.81
C HIS A 262 -10.95 -12.80 -3.03
N GLY A 263 -11.20 -13.47 -1.90
CA GLY A 263 -10.15 -14.03 -1.05
C GLY A 263 -9.70 -13.07 0.05
N THR A 264 -8.43 -13.17 0.43
CA THR A 264 -7.90 -12.58 1.67
C THR A 264 -6.74 -11.63 1.38
N ALA A 265 -6.64 -10.55 2.15
CA ALA A 265 -5.52 -9.63 2.12
C ALA A 265 -4.23 -10.36 2.54
N ALA A 266 -3.19 -10.22 1.74
CA ALA A 266 -1.89 -10.83 1.98
C ALA A 266 -0.76 -9.83 1.70
N GLY A 267 0.43 -10.11 2.23
CA GLY A 267 1.59 -9.25 2.05
C GLY A 267 1.34 -7.82 2.58
N PRO A 268 1.80 -6.77 1.87
CA PRO A 268 1.64 -5.38 2.31
C PRO A 268 0.19 -4.96 2.54
N MET A 269 -0.77 -5.52 1.77
CA MET A 269 -2.19 -5.18 1.92
C MET A 269 -2.77 -5.66 3.26
N SER A 270 -2.24 -6.74 3.84
CA SER A 270 -2.63 -7.19 5.17
C SER A 270 -2.37 -6.12 6.24
N ALA A 271 -1.18 -5.50 6.24
CA ALA A 271 -0.86 -4.43 7.18
C ALA A 271 -1.74 -3.19 6.97
N VAL A 272 -2.06 -2.83 5.72
CA VAL A 272 -2.99 -1.72 5.42
C VAL A 272 -4.35 -1.96 6.06
N VAL A 273 -4.89 -3.18 5.96
CA VAL A 273 -6.20 -3.52 6.55
C VAL A 273 -6.11 -3.61 8.07
N HIS A 274 -5.26 -4.49 8.60
CA HIS A 274 -5.31 -4.89 10.02
C HIS A 274 -4.62 -3.89 10.95
N ASP A 275 -3.52 -3.28 10.55
CA ASP A 275 -2.81 -2.29 11.37
C ASP A 275 -3.30 -0.86 11.10
N GLY A 276 -3.95 -0.65 9.96
CA GLY A 276 -4.41 0.64 9.47
C GLY A 276 -5.94 0.80 9.50
N LEU A 277 -6.61 0.38 8.45
CA LEU A 277 -8.03 0.65 8.20
C LEU A 277 -8.95 0.08 9.29
N ALA A 278 -8.57 -1.02 9.95
CA ALA A 278 -9.34 -1.58 11.06
C ALA A 278 -9.62 -0.59 12.20
N LYS A 279 -8.88 0.51 12.30
CA LYS A 279 -9.07 1.58 13.29
C LYS A 279 -10.08 2.65 12.87
N LEU A 280 -10.47 2.65 11.60
CA LEU A 280 -11.46 3.60 11.09
C LEU A 280 -12.88 3.20 11.52
N PRO A 281 -13.79 4.19 11.67
CA PRO A 281 -15.22 3.94 11.76
C PRO A 281 -15.74 3.23 10.51
N ASP A 282 -16.78 2.41 10.66
CA ASP A 282 -17.41 1.72 9.54
C ASP A 282 -17.88 2.67 8.45
N ALA A 283 -18.36 3.85 8.80
CA ALA A 283 -18.78 4.87 7.84
C ALA A 283 -17.63 5.33 6.92
N ASP A 284 -16.39 5.41 7.41
CA ASP A 284 -15.23 5.78 6.61
C ASP A 284 -14.78 4.62 5.69
N ILE A 285 -14.84 3.38 6.18
CA ILE A 285 -14.59 2.19 5.34
C ILE A 285 -15.66 2.08 4.25
N GLN A 286 -16.91 2.30 4.59
CA GLN A 286 -18.03 2.33 3.64
C GLN A 286 -17.83 3.41 2.57
N ALA A 287 -17.37 4.58 2.97
CA ALA A 287 -17.06 5.67 2.05
C ALA A 287 -15.95 5.29 1.06
N ILE A 288 -14.85 4.68 1.52
CA ILE A 288 -13.78 4.17 0.66
C ILE A 288 -14.31 3.09 -0.30
N ALA A 289 -15.17 2.19 0.19
CA ALA A 289 -15.79 1.16 -0.63
C ALA A 289 -16.69 1.77 -1.71
N THR A 290 -17.47 2.80 -1.38
CA THR A 290 -18.30 3.56 -2.33
C THR A 290 -17.48 4.20 -3.43
N TYR A 291 -16.36 4.84 -3.05
CA TYR A 291 -15.45 5.47 -4.01
C TYR A 291 -14.87 4.46 -5.00
N PHE A 292 -14.32 3.34 -4.51
CA PHE A 292 -13.72 2.34 -5.41
C PHE A 292 -14.74 1.51 -6.17
N ALA A 293 -15.96 1.30 -5.67
CA ALA A 293 -17.03 0.67 -6.41
C ALA A 293 -17.45 1.50 -7.64
N ASP A 294 -17.43 2.83 -7.54
CA ASP A 294 -17.67 3.73 -8.66
C ASP A 294 -16.50 3.68 -9.67
N ILE A 295 -15.25 3.76 -9.19
CA ILE A 295 -14.06 3.72 -10.06
C ILE A 295 -13.92 2.40 -10.82
N ASN A 296 -14.21 1.27 -10.19
CA ASN A 296 -14.14 -0.03 -10.83
C ASN A 296 -15.39 -0.35 -11.67
N ARG A 297 -16.39 0.53 -11.68
CA ARG A 297 -17.64 0.40 -12.41
C ARG A 297 -18.40 -0.91 -12.08
N SER A 298 -18.39 -1.32 -10.81
CA SER A 298 -18.96 -2.59 -10.38
C SER A 298 -20.44 -2.74 -10.75
N ALA A 299 -21.23 -1.69 -10.60
CA ALA A 299 -22.66 -1.70 -10.92
C ALA A 299 -22.95 -2.01 -12.39
N THR A 300 -22.13 -1.51 -13.33
CA THR A 300 -22.30 -1.75 -14.76
C THR A 300 -21.70 -3.08 -15.20
N ARG A 301 -20.64 -3.55 -14.55
CA ARG A 301 -19.95 -4.80 -14.87
C ARG A 301 -20.69 -6.03 -14.33
N ALA A 302 -21.39 -5.89 -13.20
CA ALA A 302 -22.11 -6.99 -12.55
C ALA A 302 -23.44 -7.34 -13.22
N ALA A 303 -23.96 -6.50 -14.10
CA ALA A 303 -25.26 -6.71 -14.74
C ALA A 303 -25.29 -7.98 -15.60
N GLY A 304 -25.80 -9.07 -15.03
CA GLY A 304 -26.19 -10.29 -15.76
C GLY A 304 -25.20 -11.46 -15.76
N SER A 305 -23.99 -11.34 -15.18
CA SER A 305 -23.00 -12.44 -15.29
C SER A 305 -22.52 -13.02 -13.95
N GLN A 306 -22.75 -12.36 -12.83
CA GLN A 306 -22.16 -12.73 -11.54
C GLN A 306 -22.55 -14.15 -11.09
N GLU A 307 -23.85 -14.47 -11.10
CA GLU A 307 -24.34 -15.79 -10.70
C GLU A 307 -23.75 -16.92 -11.55
N SER A 308 -23.64 -16.70 -12.85
CA SER A 308 -23.07 -17.71 -13.77
C SER A 308 -21.60 -17.93 -13.51
N ILE A 309 -20.84 -16.85 -13.21
CA ILE A 309 -19.40 -16.93 -12.86
C ILE A 309 -19.25 -17.71 -11.56
N ILE A 310 -20.00 -17.37 -10.53
CA ILE A 310 -19.97 -18.06 -9.23
C ILE A 310 -20.35 -19.53 -9.40
N SER A 311 -21.44 -19.83 -10.09
CA SER A 311 -21.89 -21.22 -10.35
C SER A 311 -20.80 -22.03 -11.07
N LYS A 312 -20.18 -21.45 -12.09
CA LYS A 312 -19.05 -22.07 -12.81
C LYS A 312 -17.85 -22.29 -11.88
N ALA A 313 -17.47 -21.30 -11.07
CA ALA A 313 -16.39 -21.42 -10.11
C ALA A 313 -16.65 -22.56 -9.12
N MET A 314 -17.86 -22.62 -8.56
CA MET A 314 -18.26 -23.68 -7.62
C MET A 314 -18.24 -25.05 -8.27
N SER A 315 -18.65 -25.19 -9.53
CA SER A 315 -18.61 -26.47 -10.25
C SER A 315 -17.16 -26.95 -10.48
N THR A 316 -16.19 -26.03 -10.60
CA THR A 316 -14.78 -26.38 -10.75
C THR A 316 -14.09 -26.70 -9.41
N SER A 317 -14.67 -26.28 -8.28
CA SER A 317 -14.11 -26.54 -6.95
C SER A 317 -14.00 -28.06 -6.66
N ASP A 318 -14.92 -28.83 -7.17
CA ASP A 318 -14.98 -30.30 -6.99
C ASP A 318 -13.97 -31.09 -7.84
N LEU A 319 -13.39 -30.48 -8.88
CA LEU A 319 -12.52 -31.17 -9.85
C LEU A 319 -11.25 -31.78 -9.25
N GLY A 320 -10.84 -31.40 -8.04
CA GLY A 320 -9.62 -31.93 -7.42
C GLY A 320 -9.84 -33.10 -6.47
N ILE A 321 -11.09 -33.46 -6.17
CA ILE A 321 -11.41 -34.46 -5.12
C ILE A 321 -11.77 -35.82 -5.71
N ARG A 322 -12.18 -35.84 -6.98
CA ARG A 322 -12.43 -37.09 -7.70
C ARG A 322 -11.10 -37.82 -7.93
N GLN A 323 -11.13 -39.17 -7.93
CA GLN A 323 -9.97 -40.00 -8.22
C GLN A 323 -9.52 -39.78 -9.67
N GLU A 324 -8.73 -38.73 -9.88
CA GLU A 324 -8.19 -38.36 -11.19
C GLU A 324 -6.83 -39.04 -11.38
N PRO A 325 -6.54 -39.59 -12.56
CA PRO A 325 -5.21 -40.11 -12.89
C PRO A 325 -4.14 -39.02 -12.98
N ASP A 326 -4.53 -37.75 -13.12
CA ASP A 326 -3.62 -36.60 -13.23
C ASP A 326 -2.79 -36.46 -11.95
N PRO A 327 -1.43 -36.54 -12.03
CA PRO A 327 -0.55 -36.39 -10.89
C PRO A 327 -0.61 -34.98 -10.28
N ASP A 328 -0.97 -33.94 -11.04
CA ASP A 328 -1.10 -32.58 -10.54
C ASP A 328 -2.38 -32.41 -9.73
N ALA A 329 -3.48 -33.08 -10.14
CA ALA A 329 -4.70 -33.16 -9.37
C ALA A 329 -4.47 -33.84 -8.03
N ARG A 330 -3.71 -34.94 -8.00
CA ARG A 330 -3.36 -35.62 -6.73
C ARG A 330 -2.53 -34.72 -5.80
N LEU A 331 -1.58 -33.98 -6.36
CA LEU A 331 -0.78 -33.01 -5.59
C LEU A 331 -1.68 -31.92 -4.98
N TYR A 332 -2.62 -31.38 -5.78
CA TYR A 332 -3.59 -30.39 -5.31
C TYR A 332 -4.47 -30.96 -4.18
N VAL A 333 -5.03 -32.15 -4.34
CA VAL A 333 -5.87 -32.79 -3.31
C VAL A 333 -5.08 -32.97 -2.01
N ALA A 334 -3.84 -33.45 -2.09
CA ALA A 334 -3.01 -33.73 -0.93
C ALA A 334 -2.59 -32.44 -0.17
N ALA A 335 -2.30 -31.35 -0.89
CA ALA A 335 -1.77 -30.14 -0.29
C ALA A 335 -2.82 -29.06 0.00
N CYS A 336 -3.87 -28.94 -0.81
CA CYS A 336 -4.78 -27.80 -0.85
C CYS A 336 -6.26 -28.17 -0.71
N GLY A 337 -6.65 -29.34 -1.26
CA GLY A 337 -8.05 -29.72 -1.43
C GLY A 337 -8.85 -29.81 -0.13
N SER A 338 -8.23 -30.21 0.98
CA SER A 338 -8.89 -30.30 2.29
C SER A 338 -9.43 -28.95 2.80
N CYS A 339 -8.77 -27.84 2.43
CA CYS A 339 -9.15 -26.47 2.82
C CYS A 339 -9.85 -25.69 1.69
N HIS A 340 -9.53 -25.99 0.42
CA HIS A 340 -10.03 -25.25 -0.73
C HIS A 340 -11.06 -26.05 -1.56
N TYR A 341 -11.80 -26.93 -0.90
CA TYR A 341 -12.97 -27.58 -1.45
C TYR A 341 -14.23 -26.86 -1.00
N ASN A 342 -15.04 -26.41 -1.96
CA ASN A 342 -16.32 -25.80 -1.69
C ASN A 342 -17.44 -26.56 -2.41
N SER A 343 -18.58 -26.73 -1.72
CA SER A 343 -19.82 -27.24 -2.30
C SER A 343 -20.93 -26.27 -1.93
N GLY A 344 -21.62 -25.71 -2.94
CA GLY A 344 -22.74 -24.78 -2.73
C GLY A 344 -22.34 -23.31 -2.85
N THR A 345 -22.23 -22.54 -1.77
CA THR A 345 -21.90 -21.11 -1.80
C THR A 345 -20.43 -20.85 -1.44
N PRO A 346 -19.79 -19.81 -2.00
CA PRO A 346 -18.46 -19.38 -1.58
C PRO A 346 -18.45 -19.00 -0.10
N LEU A 347 -17.37 -19.36 0.61
CA LEU A 347 -17.17 -19.08 2.03
C LEU A 347 -15.89 -18.27 2.24
N GLU A 348 -15.93 -17.24 3.07
CA GLU A 348 -14.74 -16.45 3.42
C GLU A 348 -13.64 -17.29 4.06
N VAL A 349 -14.03 -18.27 4.91
CA VAL A 349 -13.10 -19.21 5.58
C VAL A 349 -12.44 -20.19 4.62
N ARG A 350 -12.97 -20.34 3.41
CA ARG A 350 -12.49 -21.22 2.34
C ARG A 350 -12.56 -20.50 1.01
N PRO A 351 -11.67 -19.55 0.75
CA PRO A 351 -11.72 -18.79 -0.51
C PRO A 351 -11.77 -19.73 -1.72
N GLU A 352 -12.77 -19.51 -2.59
CA GLU A 352 -12.85 -20.25 -3.85
C GLU A 352 -11.75 -19.79 -4.79
N LEU A 353 -10.86 -20.71 -5.14
CA LEU A 353 -9.65 -20.36 -5.89
C LEU A 353 -9.97 -19.87 -7.31
N ALA A 354 -11.05 -20.34 -7.92
CA ALA A 354 -11.49 -19.87 -9.23
C ALA A 354 -11.95 -18.39 -9.23
N LEU A 355 -12.31 -17.85 -8.06
CA LEU A 355 -12.72 -16.45 -7.89
C LEU A 355 -11.54 -15.56 -7.41
N ASN A 356 -10.43 -16.17 -6.97
CA ASN A 356 -9.33 -15.45 -6.36
C ASN A 356 -8.49 -14.70 -7.39
N THR A 357 -8.30 -13.40 -7.18
CA THR A 357 -7.52 -12.53 -8.06
C THR A 357 -6.08 -13.03 -8.27
N ALA A 358 -5.46 -13.73 -7.31
CA ALA A 358 -4.11 -14.26 -7.47
C ALA A 358 -3.99 -15.27 -8.63
N LEU A 359 -5.08 -15.97 -9.01
CA LEU A 359 -5.11 -16.86 -10.17
C LEU A 359 -5.41 -16.14 -11.49
N THR A 360 -5.94 -14.94 -11.46
CA THR A 360 -6.30 -14.18 -12.68
C THR A 360 -5.30 -13.10 -13.05
N LEU A 361 -4.36 -12.78 -12.16
CA LEU A 361 -3.25 -11.88 -12.46
C LEU A 361 -2.43 -12.38 -13.68
N PRO A 362 -1.80 -11.48 -14.45
CA PRO A 362 -0.95 -11.85 -15.58
C PRO A 362 0.29 -12.64 -15.16
N GLU A 363 0.72 -12.52 -13.90
CA GLU A 363 1.91 -13.14 -13.34
C GLU A 363 1.59 -13.95 -12.09
N PRO A 364 2.24 -15.11 -11.84
CA PRO A 364 1.93 -15.99 -10.70
C PRO A 364 2.48 -15.50 -9.36
N THR A 365 3.08 -14.32 -9.29
CA THR A 365 3.86 -13.82 -8.15
C THR A 365 3.09 -13.90 -6.84
N ASN A 366 1.86 -13.36 -6.79
CA ASN A 366 1.05 -13.36 -5.57
C ASN A 366 0.66 -14.77 -5.14
N PHE A 367 0.28 -15.62 -6.10
CA PHE A 367 0.00 -17.02 -5.82
C PHE A 367 1.21 -17.73 -5.20
N ILE A 368 2.39 -17.59 -5.80
CA ILE A 368 3.63 -18.20 -5.32
C ILE A 368 3.95 -17.72 -3.89
N ARG A 369 3.86 -16.41 -3.64
CA ARG A 369 4.13 -15.85 -2.30
C ARG A 369 3.16 -16.38 -1.26
N VAL A 370 1.87 -16.41 -1.56
CA VAL A 370 0.86 -16.98 -0.64
C VAL A 370 1.12 -18.45 -0.36
N VAL A 371 1.49 -19.25 -1.35
CA VAL A 371 1.82 -20.67 -1.14
C VAL A 371 3.09 -20.83 -0.30
N LEU A 372 4.11 -20.02 -0.55
CA LEU A 372 5.38 -20.11 0.19
C LEU A 372 5.24 -19.63 1.65
N ASP A 373 4.54 -18.52 1.87
CA ASP A 373 4.47 -17.84 3.18
C ASP A 373 3.26 -18.27 4.02
N GLY A 374 2.18 -18.67 3.35
CA GLY A 374 0.87 -18.82 3.97
C GLY A 374 0.18 -17.49 4.24
N ILE A 375 -0.93 -17.56 4.95
CA ILE A 375 -1.69 -16.41 5.46
C ILE A 375 -1.86 -16.63 6.96
N GLY A 376 -1.26 -15.75 7.76
CA GLY A 376 -1.25 -15.86 9.20
C GLY A 376 -2.61 -15.53 9.83
N ILE A 377 -2.79 -15.84 11.10
CA ILE A 377 -4.03 -15.56 11.85
C ILE A 377 -4.36 -14.06 11.88
N ARG A 378 -3.34 -13.19 11.74
CA ARG A 378 -3.52 -11.73 11.70
C ARG A 378 -3.93 -11.19 10.34
N ASP A 379 -3.71 -11.98 9.28
CA ASP A 379 -3.82 -11.53 7.90
C ASP A 379 -5.20 -11.80 7.29
N GLY A 380 -6.01 -12.63 7.94
CA GLY A 380 -7.33 -13.02 7.46
C GLY A 380 -8.37 -13.02 8.58
N MET A 381 -9.38 -13.87 8.44
CA MET A 381 -10.40 -14.03 9.48
C MET A 381 -9.79 -14.54 10.78
N PRO A 382 -10.21 -14.03 11.93
CA PRO A 382 -9.74 -14.51 13.23
C PRO A 382 -9.91 -16.04 13.37
N GLY A 383 -8.83 -16.72 13.75
CA GLY A 383 -8.83 -18.18 13.94
C GLY A 383 -8.68 -19.01 12.67
N VAL A 384 -8.59 -18.40 11.50
CA VAL A 384 -8.34 -19.07 10.22
C VAL A 384 -6.94 -18.73 9.73
N MET A 385 -6.20 -19.75 9.30
CA MET A 385 -4.87 -19.58 8.71
C MET A 385 -4.67 -20.52 7.53
N MET A 386 -3.91 -20.07 6.53
CA MET A 386 -3.34 -20.92 5.51
C MET A 386 -1.87 -21.19 5.87
N PRO A 387 -1.44 -22.44 6.05
CA PRO A 387 -0.03 -22.73 6.35
C PRO A 387 0.85 -22.39 5.15
N GLY A 388 2.07 -21.94 5.42
CA GLY A 388 3.09 -21.75 4.38
C GLY A 388 3.72 -23.10 4.00
N PHE A 389 3.76 -23.38 2.70
CA PHE A 389 4.32 -24.62 2.14
C PHE A 389 5.78 -24.48 1.71
N GLY A 390 6.42 -23.37 2.01
CA GLY A 390 7.78 -23.09 1.56
C GLY A 390 8.84 -24.12 2.00
N ARG A 391 8.58 -24.89 3.06
CA ARG A 391 9.46 -25.98 3.51
C ARG A 391 8.99 -27.37 3.05
N ALA A 392 7.71 -27.51 2.71
CA ALA A 392 7.09 -28.80 2.40
C ALA A 392 7.07 -29.11 0.91
N LEU A 393 6.99 -28.08 0.06
CA LEU A 393 6.90 -28.23 -1.40
C LEU A 393 8.18 -27.73 -2.07
N SER A 394 8.63 -28.48 -3.07
CA SER A 394 9.75 -28.09 -3.95
C SER A 394 9.31 -27.01 -4.95
N ASP A 395 10.29 -26.36 -5.62
CA ASP A 395 9.99 -25.40 -6.66
C ASP A 395 9.20 -26.01 -7.84
N PRO A 396 9.53 -27.21 -8.34
CA PRO A 396 8.71 -27.92 -9.32
C PRO A 396 7.28 -28.21 -8.81
N ASP A 397 7.08 -28.61 -7.56
CA ASP A 397 5.74 -28.89 -7.03
C ASP A 397 4.87 -27.63 -6.99
N ILE A 398 5.42 -26.50 -6.55
CA ILE A 398 4.70 -25.22 -6.56
C ILE A 398 4.39 -24.78 -7.98
N ALA A 399 5.33 -24.97 -8.92
CA ALA A 399 5.11 -24.66 -10.32
C ALA A 399 3.99 -25.52 -10.94
N ARG A 400 3.95 -26.81 -10.63
CA ARG A 400 2.90 -27.74 -11.06
C ARG A 400 1.53 -27.36 -10.49
N LEU A 401 1.44 -27.01 -9.20
CA LEU A 401 0.22 -26.52 -8.56
C LEU A 401 -0.28 -25.24 -9.22
N ALA A 402 0.60 -24.28 -9.46
CA ALA A 402 0.25 -23.03 -10.14
C ALA A 402 -0.29 -23.28 -11.56
N ALA A 403 0.39 -24.12 -12.33
CA ALA A 403 -0.04 -24.49 -13.68
C ALA A 403 -1.38 -25.25 -13.68
N TYR A 404 -1.54 -26.19 -12.75
CA TYR A 404 -2.77 -26.95 -12.58
C TYR A 404 -3.97 -26.06 -12.26
N LEU A 405 -3.84 -25.20 -11.25
CA LEU A 405 -4.91 -24.30 -10.85
C LEU A 405 -5.25 -23.28 -11.93
N ARG A 406 -4.24 -22.70 -12.59
CA ARG A 406 -4.46 -21.78 -13.73
C ARG A 406 -5.27 -22.44 -14.84
N ARG A 407 -4.93 -23.68 -15.22
CA ARG A 407 -5.58 -24.46 -16.28
C ARG A 407 -7.00 -24.90 -15.91
N THR A 408 -7.22 -25.30 -14.65
CA THR A 408 -8.49 -25.91 -14.23
C THR A 408 -9.47 -24.93 -13.63
N ARG A 409 -9.01 -23.78 -13.13
CA ARG A 409 -9.85 -22.78 -12.44
C ARG A 409 -10.06 -21.51 -13.25
N THR A 410 -9.35 -21.33 -14.34
CA THR A 410 -9.48 -20.14 -15.20
C THR A 410 -9.49 -20.52 -16.67
N GLU A 411 -9.98 -19.62 -17.53
CA GLU A 411 -9.88 -19.75 -19.00
C GLU A 411 -8.69 -18.93 -19.56
N LEU A 412 -7.85 -18.42 -18.67
CA LEU A 412 -6.74 -17.53 -19.04
C LEU A 412 -5.53 -18.35 -19.52
N PRO A 413 -4.67 -17.76 -20.35
CA PRO A 413 -3.43 -18.40 -20.81
C PRO A 413 -2.57 -18.88 -19.66
N ALA A 414 -1.86 -19.99 -19.88
CA ALA A 414 -0.90 -20.51 -18.92
C ALA A 414 0.20 -19.48 -18.63
N TRP A 415 0.63 -19.43 -17.37
CA TRP A 415 1.83 -18.68 -17.03
C TRP A 415 3.09 -19.36 -17.54
N THR A 416 4.10 -18.58 -17.87
CA THR A 416 5.41 -19.07 -18.33
C THR A 416 6.46 -18.97 -17.22
N ASN A 417 7.51 -19.78 -17.30
CA ASN A 417 8.68 -19.72 -16.42
C ASN A 417 8.36 -19.79 -14.91
N ILE A 418 7.30 -20.52 -14.52
CA ILE A 418 6.80 -20.53 -13.14
C ILE A 418 7.88 -21.04 -12.18
N GLU A 419 8.57 -22.14 -12.50
CA GLU A 419 9.58 -22.72 -11.61
C GLU A 419 10.74 -21.76 -11.35
N SER A 420 11.23 -21.07 -12.38
CA SER A 420 12.28 -20.06 -12.19
C SER A 420 11.81 -18.86 -11.35
N LYS A 421 10.54 -18.50 -11.43
CA LYS A 421 9.93 -17.47 -10.57
C LYS A 421 9.81 -17.95 -9.13
N VAL A 422 9.41 -19.20 -8.87
CA VAL A 422 9.40 -19.78 -7.52
C VAL A 422 10.79 -19.71 -6.91
N ALA A 423 11.82 -20.17 -7.66
CA ALA A 423 13.20 -20.12 -7.20
C ALA A 423 13.69 -18.69 -6.92
N ALA A 424 13.31 -17.71 -7.73
CA ALA A 424 13.66 -16.30 -7.52
C ALA A 424 13.02 -15.75 -6.22
N ILE A 425 11.72 -15.93 -6.04
CA ILE A 425 10.99 -15.48 -4.85
C ILE A 425 11.54 -16.15 -3.58
N ARG A 426 11.88 -17.45 -3.65
CA ARG A 426 12.48 -18.16 -2.51
C ARG A 426 13.84 -17.57 -2.11
N ARG A 427 14.68 -17.17 -3.10
CA ARG A 427 15.95 -16.47 -2.81
C ARG A 427 15.74 -15.10 -2.18
N GLU A 428 14.80 -14.31 -2.69
CA GLU A 428 14.44 -13.01 -2.10
C GLU A 428 14.05 -13.14 -0.63
N ARG A 429 13.21 -14.15 -0.31
CA ARG A 429 12.78 -14.42 1.06
C ARG A 429 13.96 -14.77 1.98
N ALA A 430 14.89 -15.59 1.51
CA ALA A 430 16.06 -15.98 2.28
C ALA A 430 17.00 -14.79 2.56
N ALA A 431 17.04 -13.80 1.67
CA ALA A 431 17.83 -12.59 1.86
C ALA A 431 17.17 -11.55 2.80
N SER A 432 15.87 -11.69 3.09
CA SER A 432 15.07 -10.77 3.93
C SER A 432 14.88 -11.26 5.37
N GLN A 433 15.34 -12.48 5.69
CA GLN A 433 15.32 -13.10 7.02
C GLN A 433 16.64 -12.90 7.75
#